data_ed6c88344970ca6bbcc2ff853b74ecc3
#
_entry.id   ed6c88344970ca6bbcc2ff853b74ecc3
#
_cell.length_a   1.000
_cell.length_b   1.000
_cell.length_c   1.000
_cell.angle_alpha   90.00
_cell.angle_beta   90.00
_cell.angle_gamma   90.00
#
_symmetry.space_group_name_H-M   'P 1'
#
loop_
_entity.id
_entity.type
_entity.pdbx_description
1 polymer ?
#
loop_
_entity_poly.entity_id
_entity_poly.type
_entity_poly.pdbx_seq_one_letter_code
_entity_poly.pdbx_strand_id
1 'polypeptide(L)'
;MKLRNYHFKMKEEFELIAKTFQGLEEVLAKELTELGASNIEIGRRMVSFIGDKEMMYKANFYLRTAIRILKPIKHFEAKNADEVYEAIKSIAWEEYLDTNKSFAVDAVVFSNEFRHSKFVAYKVKDAIVDYFREKNGERPSIRINNPDVALNIHLSLIHISEPTGHS
;
A
#
# COMPACT_ATOMS: atom_id res chain seq x y z
N MET A 1 -4.37 -14.29 47.07
CA MET A 1 -3.69 -13.26 46.25
C MET A 1 -3.87 -13.63 44.78
N LYS A 2 -4.82 -12.99 44.08
CA LYS A 2 -5.07 -13.26 42.66
C LYS A 2 -4.04 -12.46 41.86
N LEU A 3 -3.04 -13.14 41.28
CA LEU A 3 -2.17 -12.59 40.26
C LEU A 3 -3.04 -12.26 39.03
N ARG A 4 -3.32 -10.99 38.78
CA ARG A 4 -3.84 -10.52 37.53
C ARG A 4 -2.75 -10.71 36.48
N ASN A 5 -2.86 -11.73 35.65
CA ASN A 5 -2.08 -11.85 34.44
C ASN A 5 -2.44 -10.66 33.52
N TYR A 6 -1.64 -9.61 33.60
CA TYR A 6 -1.63 -8.59 32.56
C TYR A 6 -1.01 -9.24 31.33
N HIS A 7 -1.84 -9.77 30.47
CA HIS A 7 -1.44 -10.04 29.10
C HIS A 7 -1.10 -8.68 28.46
N PHE A 8 0.16 -8.34 28.51
CA PHE A 8 0.70 -7.25 27.70
C PHE A 8 0.61 -7.71 26.25
N LYS A 9 -0.55 -7.43 25.61
CA LYS A 9 -0.74 -7.67 24.20
C LYS A 9 0.23 -6.71 23.52
N MET A 10 1.39 -7.21 23.08
CA MET A 10 2.33 -6.44 22.28
C MET A 10 1.52 -5.92 21.09
N LYS A 11 1.42 -4.61 20.97
CA LYS A 11 0.76 -3.96 19.83
C LYS A 11 1.57 -4.35 18.59
N GLU A 12 0.93 -4.99 17.64
CA GLU A 12 1.55 -5.35 16.38
C GLU A 12 1.86 -4.07 15.61
N GLU A 13 3.14 -3.81 15.38
CA GLU A 13 3.61 -2.70 14.58
C GLU A 13 3.87 -3.15 13.15
N PHE A 14 3.60 -2.28 12.19
CA PHE A 14 3.79 -2.53 10.78
C PHE A 14 4.22 -1.27 10.04
N GLU A 15 4.72 -1.45 8.85
CA GLU A 15 5.11 -0.35 7.97
C GLU A 15 3.88 0.37 7.42
N LEU A 16 3.98 1.69 7.35
CA LEU A 16 3.01 2.60 6.74
C LEU A 16 3.75 3.58 5.83
N ILE A 17 3.08 4.04 4.78
CA ILE A 17 3.60 5.04 3.85
C ILE A 17 2.62 6.19 3.76
N ALA A 18 3.09 7.39 4.08
CA ALA A 18 2.36 8.62 3.85
C ALA A 18 2.79 9.23 2.52
N LYS A 19 1.88 9.35 1.57
CA LYS A 19 2.11 10.03 0.29
C LYS A 19 1.96 11.53 0.48
N THR A 20 2.80 12.32 -0.20
CA THR A 20 2.75 13.77 -0.15
C THR A 20 3.14 14.41 -1.49
N PHE A 21 3.06 15.73 -1.57
CA PHE A 21 3.59 16.49 -2.70
C PHE A 21 5.10 16.67 -2.58
N GLN A 22 5.76 16.82 -3.72
CA GLN A 22 7.18 17.11 -3.77
C GLN A 22 7.49 18.42 -3.02
N GLY A 23 8.50 18.36 -2.14
CA GLY A 23 8.91 19.48 -1.31
C GLY A 23 8.26 19.55 0.06
N LEU A 24 7.26 18.71 0.35
CA LEU A 24 6.61 18.61 1.65
C LEU A 24 7.07 17.40 2.48
N GLU A 25 7.99 16.62 1.98
CA GLU A 25 8.43 15.38 2.63
C GLU A 25 9.01 15.61 4.02
N GLU A 26 9.85 16.65 4.20
CA GLU A 26 10.43 17.00 5.50
C GLU A 26 9.39 17.52 6.49
N VAL A 27 8.42 18.30 6.00
CA VAL A 27 7.30 18.79 6.82
C VAL A 27 6.46 17.62 7.31
N LEU A 28 6.14 16.68 6.42
CA LEU A 28 5.40 15.47 6.77
C LEU A 28 6.18 14.59 7.76
N ALA A 29 7.49 14.43 7.57
CA ALA A 29 8.34 13.68 8.51
C ALA A 29 8.31 14.31 9.91
N LYS A 30 8.32 15.64 10.00
CA LYS A 30 8.17 16.35 11.27
C LYS A 30 6.81 16.12 11.92
N GLU A 31 5.73 16.21 11.16
CA GLU A 31 4.37 15.88 11.66
C GLU A 31 4.30 14.45 12.21
N LEU A 32 4.89 13.49 11.50
CA LEU A 32 4.93 12.08 11.94
C LEU A 32 5.75 11.89 13.23
N THR A 33 6.86 12.60 13.36
CA THR A 33 7.69 12.59 14.59
C THR A 33 6.89 13.14 15.77
N GLU A 34 6.22 14.25 15.59
CA GLU A 34 5.36 14.88 16.62
C GLU A 34 4.17 13.98 17.00
N LEU A 35 3.69 13.19 16.06
CA LEU A 35 2.60 12.23 16.29
C LEU A 35 3.07 10.97 17.06
N GLY A 36 4.37 10.74 17.14
CA GLY A 36 4.98 9.61 17.85
C GLY A 36 5.29 8.40 16.97
N ALA A 37 5.30 8.54 15.64
CA ALA A 37 5.73 7.48 14.73
C ALA A 37 7.23 7.18 14.88
N SER A 38 7.62 5.96 14.56
CA SER A 38 9.01 5.49 14.63
C SER A 38 9.54 5.13 13.24
N ASN A 39 10.86 4.97 13.13
CA ASN A 39 11.55 4.59 11.90
C ASN A 39 11.11 5.40 10.68
N ILE A 40 11.16 6.73 10.83
CA ILE A 40 10.72 7.65 9.79
C ILE A 40 11.80 7.77 8.72
N GLU A 41 11.46 7.44 7.49
CA GLU A 41 12.36 7.53 6.33
C GLU A 41 11.71 8.38 5.22
N ILE A 42 12.45 9.39 4.77
CA ILE A 42 12.00 10.29 3.71
C ILE A 42 12.35 9.68 2.35
N GLY A 43 11.34 9.49 1.53
CA GLY A 43 11.46 9.10 0.13
C GLY A 43 10.98 10.19 -0.82
N ARG A 44 10.92 9.89 -2.09
CA ARG A 44 10.40 10.83 -3.09
C ARG A 44 8.88 10.87 -3.06
N ARG A 45 8.31 12.02 -2.70
CA ARG A 45 6.87 12.25 -2.54
C ARG A 45 6.21 11.31 -1.52
N MET A 46 6.99 10.82 -0.57
CA MET A 46 6.50 9.92 0.46
C MET A 46 7.38 9.93 1.69
N VAL A 47 6.82 9.53 2.81
CA VAL A 47 7.55 9.24 4.04
C VAL A 47 7.05 7.89 4.55
N SER A 48 7.96 6.93 4.74
CA SER A 48 7.66 5.67 5.41
C SER A 48 7.86 5.77 6.91
N PHE A 49 7.12 5.01 7.66
CA PHE A 49 7.20 4.98 9.11
C PHE A 49 6.63 3.67 9.65
N ILE A 50 6.97 3.37 10.90
CA ILE A 50 6.44 2.22 11.62
C ILE A 50 5.43 2.71 12.66
N GLY A 51 4.34 2.01 12.76
CA GLY A 51 3.31 2.26 13.76
C GLY A 51 2.36 1.09 13.91
N ASP A 52 1.55 1.15 14.96
CA ASP A 52 0.47 0.21 15.20
C ASP A 52 -0.84 0.71 14.55
N LYS A 53 -1.91 -0.02 14.79
CA LYS A 53 -3.25 0.34 14.28
C LYS A 53 -3.74 1.70 14.81
N GLU A 54 -3.40 2.04 16.06
CA GLU A 54 -3.72 3.33 16.63
C GLU A 54 -2.98 4.46 15.90
N MET A 55 -1.68 4.27 15.62
CA MET A 55 -0.90 5.21 14.83
C MET A 55 -1.46 5.38 13.42
N MET A 56 -1.91 4.31 12.78
CA MET A 56 -2.57 4.38 11.47
C MET A 56 -3.80 5.28 11.49
N TYR A 57 -4.66 5.16 12.49
CA TYR A 57 -5.83 6.03 12.65
C TYR A 57 -5.42 7.48 12.96
N LYS A 58 -4.46 7.69 13.85
CA LYS A 58 -3.93 9.03 14.16
C LYS A 58 -3.35 9.71 12.93
N ALA A 59 -2.56 8.99 12.13
CA ALA A 59 -1.99 9.50 10.88
C ALA A 59 -3.08 9.95 9.89
N ASN A 60 -4.12 9.15 9.70
CA ASN A 60 -5.24 9.52 8.82
C ASN A 60 -6.02 10.73 9.32
N PHE A 61 -6.08 10.93 10.63
CA PHE A 61 -6.88 12.00 11.23
C PHE A 61 -6.11 13.32 11.39
N TYR A 62 -4.84 13.27 11.80
CA TYR A 62 -4.08 14.46 12.19
C TYR A 62 -3.10 14.99 11.16
N LEU A 63 -2.60 14.16 10.24
CA LEU A 63 -1.63 14.63 9.25
C LEU A 63 -2.28 15.61 8.26
N ARG A 64 -1.63 16.75 8.07
CA ARG A 64 -2.12 17.83 7.20
C ARG A 64 -1.43 17.86 5.84
N THR A 65 -0.18 17.38 5.77
CA THR A 65 0.61 17.36 4.54
C THR A 65 0.59 16.02 3.82
N ALA A 66 -0.02 15.00 4.41
CA ALA A 66 -0.25 13.72 3.76
C ALA A 66 -1.50 13.76 2.86
N ILE A 67 -1.35 13.28 1.63
CA ILE A 67 -2.47 13.11 0.70
C ILE A 67 -3.19 11.80 1.00
N ARG A 68 -2.42 10.76 1.35
CA ARG A 68 -2.93 9.40 1.50
C ARG A 68 -1.98 8.59 2.39
N ILE A 69 -2.55 7.73 3.22
CA ILE A 69 -1.79 6.75 4.01
C ILE A 69 -2.00 5.38 3.38
N LEU A 70 -0.92 4.68 3.13
CA LEU A 70 -0.90 3.36 2.50
C LEU A 70 -0.30 2.32 3.46
N LYS A 71 -0.84 1.12 3.42
CA LYS A 71 -0.24 -0.05 4.07
C LYS A 71 0.38 -0.93 2.99
N PRO A 72 1.70 -1.14 2.99
CA PRO A 72 2.34 -2.04 2.03
C PRO A 72 1.82 -3.47 2.16
N ILE A 73 1.52 -4.10 1.03
CA ILE A 73 1.15 -5.50 0.94
C ILE A 73 2.40 -6.36 0.72
N LYS A 74 3.24 -5.94 -0.21
CA LYS A 74 4.45 -6.68 -0.59
C LYS A 74 5.51 -5.75 -1.16
N HIS A 75 6.75 -5.99 -0.74
CA HIS A 75 7.95 -5.45 -1.37
C HIS A 75 8.55 -6.52 -2.29
N PHE A 76 8.92 -6.17 -3.49
CA PHE A 76 9.59 -7.06 -4.42
C PHE A 76 10.46 -6.27 -5.40
N GLU A 77 11.39 -6.95 -6.04
CA GLU A 77 12.21 -6.39 -7.12
C GLU A 77 11.75 -6.96 -8.47
N ALA A 78 11.70 -6.13 -9.49
CA ALA A 78 11.40 -6.55 -10.85
C ALA A 78 12.14 -5.68 -11.86
N LYS A 79 12.69 -6.32 -12.89
CA LYS A 79 13.44 -5.66 -13.97
C LYS A 79 12.56 -5.34 -15.18
N ASN A 80 11.45 -6.01 -15.33
CA ASN A 80 10.52 -5.86 -16.44
C ASN A 80 9.07 -6.12 -16.02
N ALA A 81 8.14 -5.87 -16.93
CA ALA A 81 6.72 -6.05 -16.68
C ALA A 81 6.30 -7.50 -16.41
N ASP A 82 7.00 -8.48 -16.98
CA ASP A 82 6.69 -9.89 -16.75
C ASP A 82 7.07 -10.32 -15.34
N GLU A 83 8.17 -9.83 -14.81
CA GLU A 83 8.56 -10.04 -13.41
C GLU A 83 7.57 -9.36 -12.45
N VAL A 84 7.05 -8.18 -12.80
CA VAL A 84 5.95 -7.52 -12.03
C VAL A 84 4.72 -8.42 -12.02
N TYR A 85 4.30 -8.93 -13.17
CA TYR A 85 3.16 -9.84 -13.29
C TYR A 85 3.32 -11.07 -12.38
N GLU A 86 4.46 -11.75 -12.45
CA GLU A 86 4.72 -12.94 -11.65
C GLU A 86 4.75 -12.64 -10.14
N ALA A 87 5.36 -11.52 -9.72
CA ALA A 87 5.39 -11.10 -8.34
C ALA A 87 3.99 -10.80 -7.80
N ILE A 88 3.17 -10.08 -8.56
CA ILE A 88 1.78 -9.76 -8.20
C ILE A 88 0.92 -11.01 -8.14
N LYS A 89 1.06 -11.92 -9.10
CA LYS A 89 0.31 -13.18 -9.12
C LYS A 89 0.64 -14.10 -7.94
N SER A 90 1.83 -13.97 -7.37
CA SER A 90 2.27 -14.76 -6.20
C SER A 90 1.66 -14.33 -4.86
N ILE A 91 0.92 -13.22 -4.82
CA ILE A 91 0.28 -12.72 -3.60
C ILE A 91 -1.04 -13.47 -3.35
N ALA A 92 -1.34 -13.77 -2.09
CA ALA A 92 -2.62 -14.35 -1.68
C ALA A 92 -3.74 -13.29 -1.68
N TRP A 93 -4.28 -13.00 -2.85
CA TRP A 93 -5.21 -11.89 -3.07
C TRP A 93 -6.53 -12.01 -2.33
N GLU A 94 -6.94 -13.22 -1.93
CA GLU A 94 -8.14 -13.42 -1.12
C GLU A 94 -8.11 -12.74 0.25
N GLU A 95 -6.93 -12.36 0.72
CA GLU A 95 -6.78 -11.57 1.96
C GLU A 95 -7.20 -10.11 1.79
N TYR A 96 -7.17 -9.59 0.56
CA TYR A 96 -7.39 -8.17 0.25
C TYR A 96 -8.63 -7.93 -0.60
N LEU A 97 -9.01 -8.89 -1.42
CA LEU A 97 -9.97 -8.73 -2.50
C LEU A 97 -10.77 -10.03 -2.66
N ASP A 98 -12.01 -9.93 -3.10
CA ASP A 98 -12.82 -11.07 -3.53
C ASP A 98 -13.50 -10.79 -4.88
N THR A 99 -14.14 -11.80 -5.47
CA THR A 99 -14.79 -11.67 -6.78
C THR A 99 -16.02 -10.76 -6.80
N ASN A 100 -16.57 -10.41 -5.63
CA ASN A 100 -17.71 -9.50 -5.49
C ASN A 100 -17.28 -8.04 -5.35
N LYS A 101 -16.00 -7.79 -5.11
CA LYS A 101 -15.44 -6.44 -4.97
C LYS A 101 -14.88 -5.94 -6.28
N SER A 102 -15.01 -4.65 -6.50
CA SER A 102 -14.31 -3.96 -7.58
C SER A 102 -12.96 -3.43 -7.11
N PHE A 103 -12.01 -3.35 -8.03
CA PHE A 103 -10.69 -2.79 -7.72
C PHE A 103 -10.18 -1.86 -8.84
N ALA A 104 -9.25 -1.02 -8.47
CA ALA A 104 -8.48 -0.21 -9.39
C ALA A 104 -6.99 -0.28 -9.03
N VAL A 105 -6.13 -0.10 -10.01
CA VAL A 105 -4.67 -0.04 -9.84
C VAL A 105 -4.18 1.30 -10.32
N ASP A 106 -3.48 2.01 -9.46
CA ASP A 106 -2.75 3.22 -9.77
C ASP A 106 -1.26 2.93 -9.70
N ALA A 107 -0.53 3.20 -10.77
CA ALA A 107 0.90 2.96 -10.87
C ALA A 107 1.66 4.28 -10.96
N VAL A 108 2.64 4.45 -10.09
CA VAL A 108 3.58 5.57 -10.10
C VAL A 108 4.96 5.05 -10.42
N VAL A 109 5.52 5.53 -11.54
CA VAL A 109 6.81 5.08 -12.08
C VAL A 109 7.84 6.19 -11.97
N PHE A 110 8.94 5.93 -11.27
CA PHE A 110 10.11 6.80 -11.17
C PHE A 110 11.39 6.15 -11.73
N SER A 111 11.26 5.27 -12.69
CA SER A 111 12.38 4.53 -13.30
C SER A 111 12.46 4.79 -14.79
N ASN A 112 13.68 4.88 -15.30
CA ASN A 112 13.94 4.94 -16.76
C ASN A 112 13.67 3.62 -17.48
N GLU A 113 13.62 2.51 -16.76
CA GLU A 113 13.38 1.17 -17.30
C GLU A 113 11.89 0.91 -17.58
N PHE A 114 11.01 1.55 -16.78
CA PHE A 114 9.56 1.46 -16.94
C PHE A 114 9.01 2.79 -17.43
N ARG A 115 8.97 2.99 -18.72
CA ARG A 115 8.54 4.28 -19.32
C ARG A 115 7.03 4.51 -19.32
N HIS A 116 6.24 3.46 -19.11
CA HIS A 116 4.78 3.54 -19.24
C HIS A 116 4.07 2.99 -18.00
N SER A 117 3.67 3.91 -17.10
CA SER A 117 2.92 3.56 -15.89
C SER A 117 1.60 2.84 -16.17
N LYS A 118 0.91 3.20 -17.26
CA LYS A 118 -0.33 2.53 -17.69
C LYS A 118 -0.10 1.06 -18.04
N PHE A 119 1.00 0.74 -18.71
CA PHE A 119 1.34 -0.63 -19.06
C PHE A 119 1.59 -1.49 -17.81
N VAL A 120 2.31 -0.95 -16.83
CA VAL A 120 2.53 -1.63 -15.54
C VAL A 120 1.20 -1.85 -14.82
N ALA A 121 0.33 -0.84 -14.79
CA ALA A 121 -1.00 -0.97 -14.18
C ALA A 121 -1.83 -2.07 -14.86
N TYR A 122 -1.78 -2.20 -16.18
CA TYR A 122 -2.44 -3.29 -16.90
C TYR A 122 -1.87 -4.66 -16.53
N LYS A 123 -0.56 -4.80 -16.43
CA LYS A 123 0.08 -6.06 -16.01
C LYS A 123 -0.30 -6.47 -14.60
N VAL A 124 -0.40 -5.52 -13.68
CA VAL A 124 -0.88 -5.76 -12.32
C VAL A 124 -2.34 -6.22 -12.32
N LYS A 125 -3.21 -5.55 -13.08
CA LYS A 125 -4.63 -5.94 -13.23
C LYS A 125 -4.76 -7.35 -13.80
N ASP A 126 -4.00 -7.65 -14.86
CA ASP A 126 -4.02 -8.98 -15.49
C ASP A 126 -3.59 -10.06 -14.50
N ALA A 127 -2.53 -9.82 -13.73
CA ALA A 127 -2.06 -10.76 -12.73
C ALA A 127 -3.10 -11.07 -11.65
N ILE A 128 -3.82 -10.05 -11.16
CA ILE A 128 -4.88 -10.22 -10.17
C ILE A 128 -6.08 -10.95 -10.76
N VAL A 129 -6.50 -10.58 -11.96
CA VAL A 129 -7.61 -11.23 -12.68
C VAL A 129 -7.29 -12.69 -12.95
N ASP A 130 -6.09 -13.00 -13.43
CA ASP A 130 -5.65 -14.37 -13.71
C ASP A 130 -5.55 -15.19 -12.43
N TYR A 131 -5.08 -14.60 -11.34
CA TYR A 131 -5.06 -15.25 -10.03
C TYR A 131 -6.45 -15.79 -9.63
N PHE A 132 -7.47 -14.95 -9.67
CA PHE A 132 -8.84 -15.36 -9.29
C PHE A 132 -9.47 -16.30 -10.32
N ARG A 133 -9.23 -16.06 -11.61
CA ARG A 133 -9.76 -16.90 -12.68
C ARG A 133 -9.22 -18.33 -12.60
N GLU A 134 -7.93 -18.49 -12.35
CA GLU A 134 -7.29 -19.81 -12.20
C GLU A 134 -7.76 -20.51 -10.91
N LYS A 135 -8.01 -19.75 -9.84
CA LYS A 135 -8.39 -20.31 -8.55
C LYS A 135 -9.89 -20.66 -8.45
N ASN A 136 -10.76 -19.78 -8.92
CA ASN A 136 -12.20 -19.85 -8.73
C ASN A 136 -13.01 -19.87 -10.04
N GLY A 137 -12.38 -19.66 -11.21
CA GLY A 137 -13.06 -19.50 -12.49
C GLY A 137 -13.76 -18.16 -12.68
N GLU A 138 -13.76 -17.29 -11.67
CA GLU A 138 -14.37 -15.97 -11.65
C GLU A 138 -13.31 -14.89 -11.47
N ARG A 139 -13.66 -13.65 -11.75
CA ARG A 139 -12.77 -12.49 -11.59
C ARG A 139 -13.45 -11.34 -10.87
N PRO A 140 -12.70 -10.57 -10.06
CA PRO A 140 -13.20 -9.30 -9.55
C PRO A 140 -13.38 -8.27 -10.69
N SER A 141 -14.29 -7.35 -10.49
CA SER A 141 -14.56 -6.27 -11.45
C SER A 141 -13.50 -5.17 -11.34
N ILE A 142 -13.13 -4.60 -12.48
CA ILE A 142 -12.26 -3.41 -12.53
C ILE A 142 -13.15 -2.17 -12.58
N ARG A 143 -12.92 -1.24 -11.66
CA ARG A 143 -13.69 0.00 -11.57
C ARG A 143 -12.78 1.18 -11.25
N ILE A 144 -12.68 2.13 -12.17
CA ILE A 144 -11.80 3.29 -12.04
C ILE A 144 -12.34 4.29 -11.02
N ASN A 145 -13.64 4.54 -11.04
CA ASN A 145 -14.31 5.48 -10.14
C ASN A 145 -14.93 4.73 -8.96
N ASN A 146 -14.61 5.16 -7.74
CA ASN A 146 -15.09 4.54 -6.51
C ASN A 146 -14.94 3.00 -6.48
N PRO A 147 -13.72 2.46 -6.65
CA PRO A 147 -13.48 1.05 -6.46
C PRO A 147 -13.66 0.67 -4.98
N ASP A 148 -14.05 -0.57 -4.72
CA ASP A 148 -14.08 -1.09 -3.35
C ASP A 148 -12.67 -1.21 -2.75
N VAL A 149 -11.68 -1.53 -3.61
CA VAL A 149 -10.27 -1.62 -3.25
C VAL A 149 -9.42 -0.83 -4.24
N ALA A 150 -8.66 0.14 -3.76
CA ALA A 150 -7.70 0.89 -4.54
C ALA A 150 -6.28 0.40 -4.24
N LEU A 151 -5.58 -0.09 -5.24
CA LEU A 151 -4.22 -0.59 -5.13
C LEU A 151 -3.24 0.41 -5.72
N ASN A 152 -2.13 0.63 -5.02
CA ASN A 152 -1.05 1.49 -5.49
C ASN A 152 0.20 0.66 -5.71
N ILE A 153 0.78 0.78 -6.88
CA ILE A 153 2.10 0.22 -7.18
C ILE A 153 3.10 1.35 -7.38
N HIS A 154 4.22 1.26 -6.70
CA HIS A 154 5.28 2.26 -6.73
C HIS A 154 6.57 1.64 -7.23
N LEU A 155 7.03 2.10 -8.40
CA LEU A 155 8.21 1.58 -9.08
C LEU A 155 9.42 2.52 -8.95
N SER A 156 9.91 2.71 -7.77
CA SER A 156 11.26 3.23 -7.50
C SER A 156 11.95 2.36 -6.45
N LEU A 157 11.14 1.81 -5.60
CA LEU A 157 11.30 0.62 -4.78
C LEU A 157 10.00 -0.13 -5.03
N ILE A 158 10.05 -1.27 -5.68
CA ILE A 158 8.85 -1.95 -6.14
C ILE A 158 8.08 -2.52 -4.95
N HIS A 159 6.99 -1.88 -4.58
CA HIS A 159 6.05 -2.38 -3.58
C HIS A 159 4.62 -2.11 -4.02
N ILE A 160 3.71 -2.92 -3.54
CA ILE A 160 2.28 -2.72 -3.68
C ILE A 160 1.67 -2.40 -2.31
N SER A 161 0.73 -1.49 -2.28
CA SER A 161 0.10 -1.04 -1.06
C SER A 161 -1.38 -0.73 -1.26
N GLU A 162 -2.12 -0.67 -0.17
CA GLU A 162 -3.52 -0.27 -0.12
C GLU A 162 -3.71 0.96 0.78
N PRO A 163 -4.70 1.82 0.50
CA PRO A 163 -5.06 2.89 1.40
C PRO A 163 -5.59 2.38 2.73
N THR A 164 -5.24 3.05 3.82
CA THR A 164 -5.64 2.69 5.18
C THR A 164 -6.79 3.53 5.72
N GLY A 165 -7.14 4.64 5.04
CA GLY A 165 -8.21 5.54 5.45
C GLY A 165 -9.48 5.33 4.63
N HIS A 166 -10.65 5.55 5.27
CA HIS A 166 -11.92 5.70 4.57
C HIS A 166 -12.06 7.13 4.09
N SER A 167 -12.16 7.32 2.79
CA SER A 167 -12.53 8.62 2.18
C SER A 167 -14.01 8.88 2.32
#